data_72ba00c4532f38f328835bef02705484
#
_entry.id   72ba00c4532f38f328835bef02705484
#
_cell.length_a   1.000
_cell.length_b   1.000
_cell.length_c   1.000
_cell.angle_alpha   90.00
_cell.angle_beta   90.00
_cell.angle_gamma   90.00
#
_symmetry.space_group_name_H-M   'P 1'
#
loop_
_entity.id
_entity.type
_entity.pdbx_description
1 polymer ?
#
loop_
_entity_poly.entity_id
_entity_poly.type
_entity_poly.pdbx_seq_one_letter_code
_entity_poly.pdbx_strand_id
1 'polypeptide(L)'
;MLGFKTLTAPGVRSDHARPQDNTGTDMPVLLPFRAKHNKDGFFVHHDGRLFVDMKLRHGLMIFAVFALWGGASEAAAKVGGLAWAMASLWEWTPFILKGFSLNILISVLAMLIGTIAGAALGLMQVSLLAPVRGSSWIVTQFFRNSPWLVLLFCVMLLFPFEIDLGFVVIPIPDWMKAVIGFSLPIMANISEVVRGAVISLPSGQWESAESLAFSRRQTMWMIILPQCIKRMVPPWINWYCILTMATLLCSIMGVEESVGHTVQAMNALGDWPELLAPFYFFLLFIHFIFTYPIARFSISLEKKFAVKI
;
A
#
# COMPACT_ATOMS: atom_id res chain seq x y z
N MET A 1 38.90 3.95 -49.47
CA MET A 1 40.02 4.89 -49.22
C MET A 1 39.54 5.98 -48.30
N LEU A 2 39.91 5.93 -47.03
CA LEU A 2 40.02 7.04 -46.07
C LEU A 2 40.61 6.43 -44.79
N GLY A 3 41.87 6.79 -44.52
CA GLY A 3 42.69 6.22 -43.48
C GLY A 3 42.40 6.80 -42.11
N PHE A 4 42.40 5.92 -41.13
CA PHE A 4 42.44 6.31 -39.72
C PHE A 4 43.87 6.30 -39.21
N LYS A 5 44.38 7.47 -38.83
CA LYS A 5 45.66 7.67 -38.17
C LYS A 5 45.58 7.18 -36.71
N THR A 6 46.43 6.26 -36.37
CA THR A 6 46.74 5.84 -35.00
C THR A 6 47.62 6.91 -34.34
N LEU A 7 47.13 7.47 -33.22
CA LEU A 7 47.93 8.28 -32.32
C LEU A 7 48.43 7.39 -31.16
N THR A 8 49.72 7.12 -31.17
CA THR A 8 50.48 6.49 -30.07
C THR A 8 50.76 7.54 -29.00
N ALA A 9 50.41 7.27 -27.75
CA ALA A 9 50.84 8.03 -26.59
C ALA A 9 51.95 7.29 -25.82
N PRO A 10 52.95 8.00 -25.25
CA PRO A 10 54.16 7.39 -24.71
C PRO A 10 54.02 6.93 -23.24
N GLY A 11 54.79 5.93 -22.91
CA GLY A 11 55.10 5.18 -21.75
C GLY A 11 54.91 5.78 -20.36
N VAL A 12 54.37 4.89 -19.49
CA VAL A 12 54.64 4.95 -18.06
C VAL A 12 55.01 3.54 -17.62
N ARG A 13 56.34 3.37 -17.25
CA ARG A 13 56.83 2.24 -16.50
C ARG A 13 56.30 2.29 -15.09
N SER A 14 55.81 1.19 -14.56
CA SER A 14 55.91 0.88 -13.14
C SER A 14 55.89 -0.65 -12.95
N ASP A 15 57.06 -1.19 -12.65
CA ASP A 15 57.25 -2.52 -12.07
C ASP A 15 56.58 -2.59 -10.69
N HIS A 16 55.60 -3.44 -10.53
CA HIS A 16 55.33 -4.12 -9.26
C HIS A 16 54.80 -5.52 -9.56
N ALA A 17 55.69 -6.49 -9.33
CA ALA A 17 55.41 -7.91 -9.35
C ALA A 17 54.29 -8.24 -8.34
N ARG A 18 53.23 -8.92 -8.81
CA ARG A 18 52.25 -9.58 -7.95
C ARG A 18 52.68 -11.03 -7.77
N PRO A 19 52.57 -11.60 -6.55
CA PRO A 19 52.69 -13.04 -6.34
C PRO A 19 51.57 -13.77 -7.08
N GLN A 20 51.91 -14.80 -7.82
CA GLN A 20 50.95 -15.77 -8.38
C GLN A 20 50.43 -16.65 -7.24
N ASP A 21 49.15 -16.52 -6.98
CA ASP A 21 48.42 -17.50 -6.16
C ASP A 21 47.57 -18.37 -7.08
N ASN A 22 47.99 -19.62 -7.21
CA ASN A 22 47.39 -20.68 -7.99
C ASN A 22 46.37 -21.42 -7.11
N THR A 23 45.15 -20.92 -6.97
CA THR A 23 44.02 -21.77 -6.57
C THR A 23 42.83 -21.43 -7.43
N GLY A 24 42.59 -22.35 -8.41
CA GLY A 24 41.46 -22.23 -9.33
C GLY A 24 40.12 -22.41 -8.64
N THR A 25 39.37 -21.38 -8.57
CA THR A 25 37.90 -21.35 -8.66
C THR A 25 37.50 -19.93 -9.04
N ASP A 26 37.40 -19.71 -10.38
CA ASP A 26 36.83 -18.47 -10.92
C ASP A 26 35.32 -18.41 -10.64
N MET A 27 34.95 -17.92 -9.47
CA MET A 27 33.63 -17.33 -9.30
C MET A 27 33.73 -15.84 -9.65
N PRO A 28 32.91 -15.33 -10.57
CA PRO A 28 32.89 -13.89 -10.85
C PRO A 28 32.41 -13.16 -9.58
N VAL A 29 33.37 -12.53 -8.89
CA VAL A 29 33.05 -11.57 -7.84
C VAL A 29 32.36 -10.39 -8.50
N LEU A 30 31.04 -10.30 -8.38
CA LEU A 30 30.28 -9.12 -8.74
C LEU A 30 30.70 -8.00 -7.78
N LEU A 31 31.69 -7.20 -8.19
CA LEU A 31 32.03 -5.98 -7.47
C LEU A 31 30.79 -5.06 -7.47
N PRO A 32 30.43 -4.47 -6.32
CA PRO A 32 29.35 -3.52 -6.29
C PRO A 32 29.65 -2.38 -7.26
N PHE A 33 28.67 -2.05 -8.10
CA PHE A 33 28.74 -1.01 -9.11
C PHE A 33 29.10 0.32 -8.39
N ARG A 34 30.36 0.72 -8.48
CA ARG A 34 30.83 1.99 -7.93
C ARG A 34 30.37 3.08 -8.89
N ALA A 35 29.24 3.71 -8.60
CA ALA A 35 28.78 4.86 -9.35
C ALA A 35 29.88 5.91 -9.40
N LYS A 36 30.41 6.16 -10.62
CA LYS A 36 31.40 7.21 -10.88
C LYS A 36 30.76 8.55 -10.55
N HIS A 37 31.23 9.23 -9.54
CA HIS A 37 30.77 10.55 -9.15
C HIS A 37 31.12 11.52 -10.28
N ASN A 38 30.15 11.79 -11.14
CA ASN A 38 30.28 12.82 -12.17
C ASN A 38 29.95 14.16 -11.50
N LYS A 39 30.92 15.08 -11.47
CA LYS A 39 30.81 16.39 -10.82
C LYS A 39 29.89 17.37 -11.56
N ASP A 40 29.37 16.99 -12.74
CA ASP A 40 28.49 17.83 -13.56
C ASP A 40 27.10 17.22 -13.66
N GLY A 41 26.54 16.82 -12.51
CA GLY A 41 25.27 16.15 -12.43
C GLY A 41 24.08 17.07 -12.52
N PHE A 42 23.55 17.26 -13.72
CA PHE A 42 22.14 17.61 -13.90
C PHE A 42 21.28 16.36 -13.72
N PHE A 43 21.28 15.77 -12.54
CA PHE A 43 20.19 14.93 -12.07
C PHE A 43 19.35 15.83 -11.18
N VAL A 44 18.26 16.36 -11.75
CA VAL A 44 17.13 16.84 -10.97
C VAL A 44 16.67 15.64 -10.14
N HIS A 45 17.14 15.54 -8.89
CA HIS A 45 16.42 14.80 -7.88
C HIS A 45 15.03 15.46 -7.82
N HIS A 46 14.08 14.87 -8.52
CA HIS A 46 12.70 15.03 -8.15
C HIS A 46 12.57 14.38 -6.76
N ASP A 47 13.01 15.17 -5.78
CA ASP A 47 12.70 14.90 -4.39
C ASP A 47 11.18 14.78 -4.34
N GLY A 48 10.68 13.58 -4.10
CA GLY A 48 9.26 13.33 -3.82
C GLY A 48 8.78 14.04 -2.54
N ARG A 49 9.52 15.03 -2.08
CA ARG A 49 9.26 15.87 -0.91
C ARG A 49 8.11 16.85 -1.10
N LEU A 50 7.74 17.20 -2.34
CA LEU A 50 6.59 18.08 -2.60
C LEU A 50 5.29 17.57 -1.95
N PHE A 51 5.07 16.25 -1.93
CA PHE A 51 3.91 15.67 -1.26
C PHE A 51 4.15 15.33 0.23
N VAL A 52 5.41 15.15 0.65
CA VAL A 52 5.77 14.82 2.04
C VAL A 52 5.61 16.03 2.97
N ASP A 53 5.78 17.24 2.47
CA ASP A 53 5.66 18.49 3.26
C ASP A 53 4.27 19.14 3.21
N MET A 54 3.29 18.52 2.55
CA MET A 54 1.90 18.98 2.62
C MET A 54 1.43 18.88 4.08
N LYS A 55 1.21 20.04 4.71
CA LYS A 55 0.59 20.14 6.03
C LYS A 55 -0.94 20.06 5.85
N LEU A 56 -1.65 19.60 6.87
CA LEU A 56 -3.13 19.54 6.87
C LEU A 56 -3.77 20.86 6.38
N ARG A 57 -3.11 22.00 6.70
CA ARG A 57 -3.52 23.33 6.23
C ARG A 57 -3.58 23.46 4.70
N HIS A 58 -2.71 22.75 3.95
CA HIS A 58 -2.71 22.80 2.48
C HIS A 58 -3.92 22.04 1.91
N GLY A 59 -4.28 20.90 2.51
CA GLY A 59 -5.52 20.19 2.17
C GLY A 59 -6.75 21.02 2.47
N LEU A 60 -6.78 21.70 3.64
CA LEU A 60 -7.84 22.64 3.99
C LEU A 60 -7.89 23.85 3.06
N MET A 61 -6.73 24.39 2.63
CA MET A 61 -6.69 25.47 1.65
C MET A 61 -7.20 25.03 0.27
N ILE A 62 -6.83 23.84 -0.18
CA ILE A 62 -7.35 23.28 -1.44
C ILE A 62 -8.87 23.13 -1.36
N PHE A 63 -9.38 22.57 -0.25
CA PHE A 63 -10.82 22.46 -0.03
C PHE A 63 -11.51 23.83 0.01
N ALA A 64 -10.91 24.81 0.71
CA ALA A 64 -11.45 26.18 0.75
C ALA A 64 -11.45 26.85 -0.64
N VAL A 65 -10.39 26.65 -1.44
CA VAL A 65 -10.33 27.18 -2.82
C VAL A 65 -11.44 26.57 -3.68
N PHE A 66 -11.67 25.25 -3.59
CA PHE A 66 -12.76 24.61 -4.32
C PHE A 66 -14.14 25.07 -3.81
N ALA A 67 -14.33 25.21 -2.50
CA ALA A 67 -15.55 25.73 -1.91
C ALA A 67 -15.84 27.18 -2.34
N LEU A 68 -14.79 28.02 -2.41
CA LEU A 68 -14.88 29.42 -2.86
C LEU A 68 -15.06 29.53 -4.37
N TRP A 69 -14.42 28.67 -5.17
CA TRP A 69 -14.60 28.67 -6.62
C TRP A 69 -16.03 28.28 -7.01
N GLY A 70 -16.60 27.30 -6.30
CA GLY A 70 -18.01 26.97 -6.49
C GLY A 70 -18.98 28.08 -6.01
N GLY A 71 -18.56 28.95 -5.07
CA GLY A 71 -19.39 30.02 -4.50
C GLY A 71 -19.52 31.28 -5.37
N ALA A 72 -18.73 31.39 -6.44
CA ALA A 72 -18.69 32.62 -7.26
C ALA A 72 -19.80 32.73 -8.31
N SER A 73 -20.74 31.76 -8.42
CA SER A 73 -21.86 31.85 -9.34
C SER A 73 -23.07 32.48 -8.62
N GLU A 74 -23.58 33.62 -9.12
CA GLU A 74 -24.76 34.35 -8.62
C GLU A 74 -26.08 33.56 -8.68
N ALA A 75 -26.02 32.28 -9.11
CA ALA A 75 -27.16 31.36 -9.14
C ALA A 75 -27.51 30.73 -7.78
N ALA A 76 -26.83 31.12 -6.69
CA ALA A 76 -26.84 30.47 -5.40
C ALA A 76 -28.14 30.52 -4.59
N ALA A 77 -29.16 31.27 -5.05
CA ALA A 77 -30.41 31.42 -4.29
C ALA A 77 -31.59 30.60 -4.83
N LYS A 78 -31.40 29.87 -5.94
CA LYS A 78 -32.45 29.00 -6.52
C LYS A 78 -32.16 27.54 -6.22
N VAL A 79 -33.22 26.73 -6.12
CA VAL A 79 -33.08 25.24 -6.14
C VAL A 79 -32.19 24.88 -7.31
N GLY A 80 -31.09 24.18 -7.06
CA GLY A 80 -30.06 23.90 -8.06
C GLY A 80 -28.80 24.79 -7.98
N GLY A 81 -28.73 25.78 -7.07
CA GLY A 81 -27.51 26.58 -6.87
C GLY A 81 -26.51 25.95 -5.88
N LEU A 82 -25.26 26.43 -5.89
CA LEU A 82 -24.22 25.92 -5.02
C LEU A 82 -24.53 26.07 -3.51
N ALA A 83 -25.15 27.21 -3.12
CA ALA A 83 -25.52 27.41 -1.71
C ALA A 83 -26.55 26.39 -1.24
N TRP A 84 -27.51 26.05 -2.10
CA TRP A 84 -28.48 25.00 -1.85
C TRP A 84 -27.78 23.63 -1.77
N ALA A 85 -26.86 23.31 -2.69
CA ALA A 85 -26.12 22.06 -2.68
C ALA A 85 -25.26 21.91 -1.41
N MET A 86 -24.66 22.99 -0.92
CA MET A 86 -23.90 22.98 0.34
C MET A 86 -24.79 22.83 1.58
N ALA A 87 -25.97 23.46 1.60
CA ALA A 87 -26.95 23.28 2.67
C ALA A 87 -27.47 21.84 2.69
N SER A 88 -27.80 21.28 1.52
CA SER A 88 -28.22 19.88 1.38
C SER A 88 -27.12 18.91 1.81
N LEU A 89 -25.87 19.17 1.42
CA LEU A 89 -24.73 18.37 1.88
C LEU A 89 -24.63 18.36 3.40
N TRP A 90 -24.80 19.50 4.06
CA TRP A 90 -24.75 19.58 5.52
C TRP A 90 -25.84 18.73 6.16
N GLU A 91 -27.06 18.78 5.64
CA GLU A 91 -28.18 17.97 6.11
C GLU A 91 -27.92 16.47 5.95
N TRP A 92 -27.36 16.05 4.81
CA TRP A 92 -27.08 14.64 4.51
C TRP A 92 -25.75 14.13 5.04
N THR A 93 -24.89 14.99 5.61
CA THR A 93 -23.57 14.62 6.17
C THR A 93 -23.66 13.47 7.17
N PRO A 94 -24.60 13.40 8.13
CA PRO A 94 -24.67 12.28 9.09
C PRO A 94 -24.93 10.94 8.39
N PHE A 95 -25.75 10.94 7.34
CA PHE A 95 -26.06 9.76 6.56
C PHE A 95 -24.83 9.27 5.78
N ILE A 96 -24.08 10.16 5.15
CA ILE A 96 -22.83 9.84 4.43
C ILE A 96 -21.77 9.33 5.41
N LEU A 97 -21.65 9.93 6.59
CA LEU A 97 -20.70 9.47 7.62
C LEU A 97 -21.04 8.08 8.17
N LYS A 98 -22.32 7.70 8.19
CA LYS A 98 -22.71 6.33 8.50
C LYS A 98 -22.16 5.34 7.47
N GLY A 99 -22.25 5.66 6.17
CA GLY A 99 -21.62 4.88 5.11
C GLY A 99 -20.09 4.84 5.26
N PHE A 100 -19.47 5.98 5.61
CA PHE A 100 -18.03 6.03 5.86
C PHE A 100 -17.58 5.15 7.04
N SER A 101 -18.40 5.04 8.09
CA SER A 101 -18.11 4.10 9.18
C SER A 101 -18.06 2.64 8.72
N LEU A 102 -18.86 2.28 7.71
CA LEU A 102 -18.81 0.96 7.09
C LEU A 102 -17.52 0.76 6.27
N ASN A 103 -17.03 1.78 5.55
CA ASN A 103 -15.72 1.71 4.89
C ASN A 103 -14.60 1.43 5.90
N ILE A 104 -14.61 2.11 7.06
CA ILE A 104 -13.64 1.86 8.12
C ILE A 104 -13.76 0.42 8.66
N LEU A 105 -14.97 -0.05 8.93
CA LEU A 105 -15.20 -1.42 9.41
C LEU A 105 -14.67 -2.46 8.40
N ILE A 106 -15.03 -2.33 7.13
CA ILE A 106 -14.54 -3.21 6.06
C ILE A 106 -13.01 -3.19 6.00
N SER A 107 -12.39 -2.00 6.01
CA SER A 107 -10.93 -1.87 5.93
C SER A 107 -10.21 -2.50 7.13
N VAL A 108 -10.72 -2.32 8.36
CA VAL A 108 -10.13 -2.90 9.57
C VAL A 108 -10.24 -4.42 9.56
N LEU A 109 -11.41 -4.98 9.23
CA LEU A 109 -11.60 -6.42 9.19
C LEU A 109 -10.80 -7.08 8.06
N ALA A 110 -10.79 -6.50 6.87
CA ALA A 110 -9.99 -7.00 5.76
C ALA A 110 -8.49 -6.93 6.05
N MET A 111 -8.02 -5.85 6.69
CA MET A 111 -6.63 -5.72 7.12
C MET A 111 -6.26 -6.75 8.19
N LEU A 112 -7.13 -7.02 9.16
CA LEU A 112 -6.92 -8.03 10.18
C LEU A 112 -6.78 -9.43 9.58
N ILE A 113 -7.75 -9.85 8.76
CA ILE A 113 -7.74 -11.16 8.11
C ILE A 113 -6.52 -11.27 7.17
N GLY A 114 -6.31 -10.25 6.33
CA GLY A 114 -5.19 -10.19 5.40
C GLY A 114 -3.83 -10.20 6.10
N THR A 115 -3.71 -9.57 7.28
CA THR A 115 -2.47 -9.58 8.07
C THR A 115 -2.18 -10.98 8.63
N ILE A 116 -3.16 -11.65 9.22
CA ILE A 116 -2.98 -12.99 9.79
C ILE A 116 -2.61 -13.99 8.69
N ALA A 117 -3.38 -14.02 7.61
CA ALA A 117 -3.13 -14.90 6.47
C ALA A 117 -1.82 -14.57 5.75
N GLY A 118 -1.53 -13.26 5.58
CA GLY A 118 -0.30 -12.77 4.94
C GLY A 118 0.95 -13.06 5.78
N ALA A 119 0.86 -12.95 7.10
CA ALA A 119 1.97 -13.33 7.97
C ALA A 119 2.30 -14.83 7.85
N ALA A 120 1.28 -15.69 7.88
CA ALA A 120 1.46 -17.12 7.66
C ALA A 120 2.07 -17.42 6.29
N LEU A 121 1.51 -16.83 5.23
CA LEU A 121 1.99 -17.01 3.85
C LEU A 121 3.42 -16.49 3.67
N GLY A 122 3.77 -15.35 4.28
CA GLY A 122 5.11 -14.76 4.25
C GLY A 122 6.16 -15.63 4.96
N LEU A 123 5.80 -16.24 6.10
CA LEU A 123 6.66 -17.21 6.78
C LEU A 123 6.83 -18.49 5.96
N MET A 124 5.81 -18.95 5.25
CA MET A 124 5.91 -20.08 4.32
C MET A 124 6.87 -19.77 3.17
N GLN A 125 6.93 -18.53 2.67
CA GLN A 125 7.86 -18.11 1.62
C GLN A 125 9.34 -18.14 2.04
N VAL A 126 9.64 -18.05 3.32
CA VAL A 126 11.02 -18.18 3.85
C VAL A 126 11.34 -19.57 4.37
N SER A 127 10.45 -20.55 4.14
CA SER A 127 10.64 -21.95 4.51
C SER A 127 11.81 -22.59 3.75
N LEU A 128 12.49 -23.52 4.39
CA LEU A 128 13.54 -24.35 3.76
C LEU A 128 12.95 -25.39 2.81
N LEU A 129 11.69 -25.79 3.01
CA LEU A 129 11.01 -26.76 2.17
C LEU A 129 10.64 -26.12 0.83
N ALA A 130 11.30 -26.54 -0.25
CA ALA A 130 11.13 -26.00 -1.59
C ALA A 130 9.64 -26.02 -2.07
N PRO A 131 8.85 -27.10 -1.87
CA PRO A 131 7.45 -27.10 -2.28
C PRO A 131 6.60 -26.08 -1.51
N VAL A 132 6.82 -25.91 -0.20
CA VAL A 132 6.10 -24.92 0.62
C VAL A 132 6.46 -23.51 0.17
N ARG A 133 7.75 -23.24 -0.03
CA ARG A 133 8.21 -21.94 -0.52
C ARG A 133 7.67 -21.63 -1.92
N GLY A 134 7.68 -22.61 -2.83
CA GLY A 134 7.21 -22.44 -4.20
C GLY A 134 5.71 -22.21 -4.28
N SER A 135 4.89 -23.01 -3.59
CA SER A 135 3.44 -22.86 -3.59
C SER A 135 3.01 -21.53 -2.96
N SER A 136 3.60 -21.15 -1.82
CA SER A 136 3.29 -19.86 -1.17
C SER A 136 3.70 -18.66 -2.04
N TRP A 137 4.81 -18.76 -2.78
CA TRP A 137 5.20 -17.72 -3.73
C TRP A 137 4.20 -17.59 -4.88
N ILE A 138 3.74 -18.71 -5.48
CA ILE A 138 2.75 -18.70 -6.55
C ILE A 138 1.45 -18.04 -6.07
N VAL A 139 0.94 -18.42 -4.91
CA VAL A 139 -0.28 -17.84 -4.31
C VAL A 139 -0.10 -16.33 -4.10
N THR A 140 1.03 -15.91 -3.55
CA THR A 140 1.34 -14.49 -3.35
C THR A 140 1.35 -13.73 -4.66
N GLN A 141 2.06 -14.24 -5.69
CA GLN A 141 2.14 -13.55 -6.98
C GLN A 141 0.79 -13.48 -7.69
N PHE A 142 -0.03 -14.51 -7.58
CA PHE A 142 -1.38 -14.52 -8.14
C PHE A 142 -2.23 -13.39 -7.55
N PHE A 143 -2.43 -13.34 -6.24
CA PHE A 143 -3.28 -12.34 -5.61
C PHE A 143 -2.69 -10.93 -5.63
N ARG A 144 -1.36 -10.80 -5.58
CA ARG A 144 -0.68 -9.51 -5.65
C ARG A 144 -0.83 -8.82 -7.00
N ASN A 145 -0.82 -9.58 -8.09
CA ASN A 145 -0.91 -9.06 -9.45
C ASN A 145 -2.33 -9.10 -10.03
N SER A 146 -3.32 -9.56 -9.25
CA SER A 146 -4.72 -9.55 -9.65
C SER A 146 -5.35 -8.17 -9.45
N PRO A 147 -6.16 -7.68 -10.40
CA PRO A 147 -6.93 -6.44 -10.21
C PRO A 147 -7.90 -6.57 -9.05
N TRP A 148 -7.88 -5.63 -8.11
CA TRP A 148 -8.70 -5.68 -6.89
C TRP A 148 -10.19 -5.75 -7.19
N LEU A 149 -10.66 -4.96 -8.15
CA LEU A 149 -12.07 -4.98 -8.55
C LEU A 149 -12.50 -6.35 -9.08
N VAL A 150 -11.65 -7.02 -9.86
CA VAL A 150 -11.95 -8.37 -10.38
C VAL A 150 -12.02 -9.38 -9.24
N LEU A 151 -11.13 -9.31 -8.26
CA LEU A 151 -11.18 -10.16 -7.07
C LEU A 151 -12.46 -9.94 -6.27
N LEU A 152 -12.91 -8.68 -6.13
CA LEU A 152 -14.19 -8.37 -5.50
C LEU A 152 -15.36 -9.01 -6.24
N PHE A 153 -15.43 -8.88 -7.58
CA PHE A 153 -16.45 -9.51 -8.39
C PHE A 153 -16.44 -11.04 -8.22
N CYS A 154 -15.26 -11.65 -8.29
CA CYS A 154 -15.15 -13.09 -8.09
C CYS A 154 -15.71 -13.53 -6.72
N VAL A 155 -15.32 -12.83 -5.65
CA VAL A 155 -15.81 -13.17 -4.30
C VAL A 155 -17.31 -12.93 -4.17
N MET A 156 -17.83 -11.80 -4.68
CA MET A 156 -19.26 -11.50 -4.64
C MET A 156 -20.11 -12.53 -5.38
N LEU A 157 -19.62 -13.08 -6.50
CA LEU A 157 -20.32 -14.05 -7.31
C LEU A 157 -20.14 -15.50 -6.81
N LEU A 158 -18.99 -15.84 -6.24
CA LEU A 158 -18.68 -17.19 -5.78
C LEU A 158 -19.26 -17.49 -4.39
N PHE A 159 -19.39 -16.47 -3.53
CA PHE A 159 -19.95 -16.66 -2.19
C PHE A 159 -21.48 -16.62 -2.23
N PRO A 160 -22.17 -17.54 -1.54
CA PRO A 160 -23.62 -17.53 -1.46
C PRO A 160 -24.12 -16.29 -0.71
N PHE A 161 -25.37 -15.91 -0.95
CA PHE A 161 -26.04 -14.83 -0.20
C PHE A 161 -26.49 -15.27 1.19
N GLU A 162 -26.67 -16.58 1.37
CA GLU A 162 -27.06 -17.18 2.63
C GLU A 162 -26.47 -18.60 2.73
N ILE A 163 -26.25 -19.06 3.95
CA ILE A 163 -25.88 -20.44 4.26
C ILE A 163 -27.08 -21.07 4.94
N ASP A 164 -27.72 -22.02 4.25
CA ASP A 164 -28.79 -22.82 4.80
C ASP A 164 -28.19 -24.07 5.46
N LEU A 165 -28.29 -24.15 6.79
CA LEU A 165 -27.88 -25.31 7.59
C LEU A 165 -29.03 -26.25 7.88
N GLY A 166 -30.22 -26.06 7.26
CA GLY A 166 -31.42 -26.87 7.44
C GLY A 166 -32.23 -26.54 8.70
N PHE A 167 -31.59 -26.05 9.75
CA PHE A 167 -32.23 -25.62 11.01
C PHE A 167 -32.09 -24.11 11.24
N VAL A 168 -31.18 -23.45 10.55
CA VAL A 168 -30.96 -21.99 10.59
C VAL A 168 -30.42 -21.51 9.24
N VAL A 169 -30.96 -20.39 8.73
CA VAL A 169 -30.44 -19.69 7.55
C VAL A 169 -29.63 -18.50 8.04
N ILE A 170 -28.38 -18.47 7.69
CA ILE A 170 -27.45 -17.38 8.05
C ILE A 170 -27.23 -16.51 6.81
N PRO A 171 -27.77 -15.26 6.80
CA PRO A 171 -27.51 -14.35 5.70
C PRO A 171 -26.05 -13.88 5.71
N ILE A 172 -25.43 -13.84 4.53
CA ILE A 172 -24.09 -13.29 4.32
C ILE A 172 -24.24 -11.93 3.62
N PRO A 173 -24.22 -10.83 4.36
CA PRO A 173 -24.37 -9.51 3.77
C PRO A 173 -23.16 -9.16 2.87
N ASP A 174 -23.39 -8.35 1.85
CA ASP A 174 -22.39 -8.04 0.82
C ASP A 174 -21.12 -7.37 1.38
N TRP A 175 -21.23 -6.58 2.45
CA TRP A 175 -20.06 -6.00 3.12
C TRP A 175 -19.11 -7.07 3.69
N MET A 176 -19.61 -8.23 4.13
CA MET A 176 -18.75 -9.34 4.58
C MET A 176 -18.00 -9.99 3.42
N LYS A 177 -18.67 -10.13 2.27
CA LYS A 177 -18.00 -10.60 1.04
C LYS A 177 -16.91 -9.61 0.60
N ALA A 178 -17.18 -8.30 0.70
CA ALA A 178 -16.19 -7.28 0.43
C ALA A 178 -14.97 -7.38 1.36
N VAL A 179 -15.16 -7.66 2.65
CA VAL A 179 -14.06 -7.94 3.59
C VAL A 179 -13.19 -9.09 3.10
N ILE A 180 -13.79 -10.20 2.69
CA ILE A 180 -13.05 -11.36 2.16
C ILE A 180 -12.32 -10.97 0.86
N GLY A 181 -13.01 -10.31 -0.07
CA GLY A 181 -12.44 -9.87 -1.35
C GLY A 181 -11.20 -8.99 -1.19
N PHE A 182 -11.24 -8.02 -0.27
CA PHE A 182 -10.09 -7.17 0.02
C PHE A 182 -9.01 -7.86 0.84
N SER A 183 -9.36 -8.87 1.66
CA SER A 183 -8.36 -9.59 2.45
C SER A 183 -7.36 -10.36 1.57
N LEU A 184 -7.75 -10.79 0.38
CA LEU A 184 -6.90 -11.57 -0.53
C LEU A 184 -5.69 -10.77 -1.07
N PRO A 185 -5.84 -9.60 -1.69
CA PRO A 185 -4.69 -8.80 -2.12
C PRO A 185 -3.90 -8.25 -0.92
N ILE A 186 -4.54 -7.96 0.21
CA ILE A 186 -3.83 -7.56 1.43
C ILE A 186 -2.98 -8.71 1.95
N MET A 187 -3.50 -9.94 2.03
CA MET A 187 -2.74 -11.15 2.38
C MET A 187 -1.47 -11.27 1.52
N ALA A 188 -1.60 -11.11 0.21
CA ALA A 188 -0.47 -11.22 -0.71
C ALA A 188 0.58 -10.13 -0.48
N ASN A 189 0.16 -8.87 -0.29
CA ASN A 189 1.07 -7.76 -0.05
C ASN A 189 1.74 -7.84 1.34
N ILE A 190 1.00 -8.21 2.37
CA ILE A 190 1.56 -8.41 3.72
C ILE A 190 2.53 -9.60 3.74
N SER A 191 2.28 -10.66 2.98
CA SER A 191 3.22 -11.78 2.88
C SER A 191 4.59 -11.33 2.33
N GLU A 192 4.62 -10.42 1.35
CA GLU A 192 5.85 -9.82 0.83
C GLU A 192 6.51 -8.88 1.85
N VAL A 193 5.73 -8.14 2.64
CA VAL A 193 6.26 -7.31 3.74
C VAL A 193 6.97 -8.18 4.76
N VAL A 194 6.37 -9.30 5.16
CA VAL A 194 6.97 -10.26 6.11
C VAL A 194 8.22 -10.89 5.53
N ARG A 195 8.15 -11.43 4.30
CA ARG A 195 9.29 -12.02 3.61
C ARG A 195 10.44 -11.02 3.46
N GLY A 196 10.14 -9.80 3.00
CA GLY A 196 11.11 -8.73 2.84
C GLY A 196 11.79 -8.33 4.15
N ALA A 197 11.02 -8.24 5.24
CA ALA A 197 11.56 -7.93 6.56
C ALA A 197 12.55 -9.02 7.05
N VAL A 198 12.21 -10.30 6.88
CA VAL A 198 13.09 -11.41 7.27
C VAL A 198 14.38 -11.41 6.45
N ILE A 199 14.30 -11.23 5.13
CA ILE A 199 15.48 -11.25 4.25
C ILE A 199 16.37 -10.02 4.47
N SER A 200 15.80 -8.89 4.92
CA SER A 200 16.56 -7.66 5.15
C SER A 200 17.46 -7.68 6.39
N LEU A 201 17.35 -8.71 7.23
CA LEU A 201 18.22 -8.85 8.39
C LEU A 201 19.61 -9.38 7.99
N PRO A 202 20.70 -8.83 8.57
CA PRO A 202 22.05 -9.29 8.29
C PRO A 202 22.23 -10.78 8.62
N SER A 203 23.02 -11.50 7.79
CA SER A 203 23.35 -12.92 8.01
C SER A 203 23.97 -13.19 9.37
N GLY A 204 24.76 -12.25 9.89
CA GLY A 204 25.39 -12.36 11.21
C GLY A 204 24.41 -12.61 12.36
N GLN A 205 23.12 -12.21 12.24
CA GLN A 205 22.11 -12.56 13.25
C GLN A 205 21.80 -14.07 13.26
N TRP A 206 21.81 -14.69 12.09
CA TRP A 206 21.62 -16.13 11.92
C TRP A 206 22.84 -16.91 12.38
N GLU A 207 24.04 -16.48 11.97
CA GLU A 207 25.32 -17.08 12.32
C GLU A 207 25.59 -17.02 13.83
N SER A 208 25.31 -15.87 14.46
CA SER A 208 25.45 -15.71 15.91
C SER A 208 24.50 -16.62 16.69
N ALA A 209 23.25 -16.77 16.22
CA ALA A 209 22.29 -17.67 16.84
C ALA A 209 22.73 -19.14 16.72
N GLU A 210 23.24 -19.51 15.55
CA GLU A 210 23.78 -20.88 15.31
C GLU A 210 24.97 -21.16 16.20
N SER A 211 25.90 -20.21 16.39
CA SER A 211 27.05 -20.32 17.29
C SER A 211 26.63 -20.53 18.76
N LEU A 212 25.45 -20.06 19.14
CA LEU A 212 24.86 -20.29 20.46
C LEU A 212 23.99 -21.56 20.52
N ALA A 213 24.07 -22.42 19.51
CA ALA A 213 23.31 -23.66 19.37
C ALA A 213 21.78 -23.49 19.37
N PHE A 214 21.25 -22.33 18.96
CA PHE A 214 19.83 -22.15 18.76
C PHE A 214 19.34 -23.00 17.59
N SER A 215 18.25 -23.72 17.79
CA SER A 215 17.54 -24.34 16.66
C SER A 215 16.96 -23.28 15.72
N ARG A 216 16.77 -23.60 14.45
CA ARG A 216 16.21 -22.66 13.45
C ARG A 216 14.86 -22.07 13.86
N ARG A 217 14.02 -22.86 14.53
CA ARG A 217 12.75 -22.39 15.06
C ARG A 217 12.95 -21.36 16.17
N GLN A 218 13.85 -21.62 17.10
CA GLN A 218 14.20 -20.67 18.16
C GLN A 218 14.77 -19.38 17.59
N THR A 219 15.73 -19.49 16.65
CA THR A 219 16.28 -18.32 15.94
C THR A 219 15.18 -17.48 15.30
N MET A 220 14.27 -18.12 14.56
CA MET A 220 13.17 -17.41 13.89
C MET A 220 12.27 -16.67 14.88
N TRP A 221 11.77 -17.35 15.92
CA TRP A 221 10.77 -16.80 16.82
C TRP A 221 11.33 -15.88 17.90
N MET A 222 12.55 -16.16 18.40
CA MET A 222 13.13 -15.43 19.53
C MET A 222 14.06 -14.29 19.10
N ILE A 223 14.66 -14.36 17.91
CA ILE A 223 15.66 -13.40 17.46
C ILE A 223 15.19 -12.64 16.21
N ILE A 224 14.79 -13.33 15.15
CA ILE A 224 14.52 -12.74 13.84
C ILE A 224 13.18 -11.99 13.84
N LEU A 225 12.07 -12.66 14.15
CA LEU A 225 10.73 -12.05 14.08
C LEU A 225 10.56 -10.81 14.97
N PRO A 226 11.05 -10.77 16.22
CA PRO A 226 10.98 -9.56 17.05
C PRO A 226 11.70 -8.37 16.42
N GLN A 227 12.79 -8.58 15.71
CA GLN A 227 13.51 -7.52 14.99
C GLN A 227 12.77 -7.09 13.72
N CYS A 228 12.10 -8.04 13.03
CA CYS A 228 11.32 -7.76 11.82
C CYS A 228 10.11 -6.88 12.08
N ILE A 229 9.43 -6.98 13.25
CA ILE A 229 8.21 -6.22 13.56
C ILE A 229 8.42 -4.72 13.32
N LYS A 230 9.53 -4.16 13.79
CA LYS A 230 9.84 -2.73 13.61
C LYS A 230 9.96 -2.33 12.13
N ARG A 231 10.41 -3.26 11.28
CA ARG A 231 10.56 -3.03 9.83
C ARG A 231 9.25 -3.26 9.08
N MET A 232 8.34 -4.08 9.62
CA MET A 232 7.04 -4.39 8.99
C MET A 232 5.98 -3.31 9.24
N VAL A 233 6.04 -2.60 10.39
CA VAL A 233 5.00 -1.65 10.78
C VAL A 233 4.80 -0.50 9.77
N PRO A 234 5.83 0.22 9.28
CA PRO A 234 5.60 1.29 8.31
C PRO A 234 4.93 0.83 7.01
N PRO A 235 5.41 -0.21 6.30
CA PRO A 235 4.74 -0.68 5.09
C PRO A 235 3.35 -1.27 5.38
N TRP A 236 3.11 -1.86 6.57
CA TRP A 236 1.79 -2.32 6.99
C TRP A 236 0.79 -1.17 7.08
N ILE A 237 1.16 -0.05 7.71
CA ILE A 237 0.33 1.16 7.80
C ILE A 237 0.05 1.73 6.41
N ASN A 238 1.05 1.72 5.51
CA ASN A 238 0.86 2.18 4.14
C ASN A 238 -0.18 1.33 3.39
N TRP A 239 -0.14 0.01 3.54
CA TRP A 239 -1.16 -0.87 2.97
C TRP A 239 -2.55 -0.65 3.55
N TYR A 240 -2.65 -0.31 4.85
CA TYR A 240 -3.91 0.07 5.45
C TYR A 240 -4.50 1.34 4.83
N CYS A 241 -3.67 2.36 4.58
CA CYS A 241 -4.10 3.58 3.89
C CYS A 241 -4.63 3.27 2.47
N ILE A 242 -3.90 2.45 1.71
CA ILE A 242 -4.30 2.05 0.35
C ILE A 242 -5.63 1.28 0.40
N LEU A 243 -5.76 0.33 1.34
CA LEU A 243 -6.98 -0.45 1.53
C LEU A 243 -8.18 0.45 1.85
N THR A 244 -8.04 1.39 2.78
CA THR A 244 -9.14 2.30 3.16
C THR A 244 -9.65 3.10 1.95
N MET A 245 -8.76 3.58 1.08
CA MET A 245 -9.16 4.24 -0.16
C MET A 245 -9.80 3.28 -1.16
N ALA A 246 -9.34 2.03 -1.20
CA ALA A 246 -9.89 1.01 -2.10
C ALA A 246 -11.29 0.54 -1.70
N THR A 247 -11.72 0.70 -0.44
CA THR A 247 -13.07 0.29 -0.01
C THR A 247 -14.20 0.99 -0.77
N LEU A 248 -13.93 2.15 -1.39
CA LEU A 248 -14.87 2.84 -2.27
C LEU A 248 -15.29 2.00 -3.49
N LEU A 249 -14.47 1.01 -3.90
CA LEU A 249 -14.83 0.08 -4.98
C LEU A 249 -16.02 -0.80 -4.64
N CYS A 250 -16.38 -0.93 -3.36
CA CYS A 250 -17.52 -1.72 -2.92
C CYS A 250 -18.86 -1.16 -3.42
N SER A 251 -18.94 0.16 -3.68
CA SER A 251 -20.16 0.78 -4.21
C SER A 251 -20.59 0.16 -5.53
N ILE A 252 -19.62 -0.21 -6.37
CA ILE A 252 -19.86 -0.86 -7.67
C ILE A 252 -20.51 -2.24 -7.48
N MET A 253 -20.30 -2.86 -6.32
CA MET A 253 -20.86 -4.16 -5.94
C MET A 253 -22.18 -4.06 -5.18
N GLY A 254 -22.75 -2.87 -5.05
CA GLY A 254 -24.01 -2.65 -4.34
C GLY A 254 -23.87 -2.58 -2.82
N VAL A 255 -22.66 -2.53 -2.26
CA VAL A 255 -22.46 -2.29 -0.83
C VAL A 255 -22.77 -0.83 -0.52
N GLU A 256 -23.68 -0.58 0.42
CA GLU A 256 -24.12 0.74 0.83
C GLU A 256 -23.11 1.41 1.79
N GLU A 257 -21.93 1.72 1.26
CA GLU A 257 -20.90 2.46 1.95
C GLU A 257 -20.97 3.97 1.63
N SER A 258 -19.93 4.75 1.91
CA SER A 258 -19.97 6.21 1.79
C SER A 258 -20.33 6.72 0.39
N VAL A 259 -19.89 6.07 -0.71
CA VAL A 259 -20.28 6.44 -2.08
C VAL A 259 -21.73 6.06 -2.33
N GLY A 260 -22.14 4.85 -1.93
CA GLY A 260 -23.53 4.40 -2.05
C GLY A 260 -24.50 5.35 -1.33
N HIS A 261 -24.20 5.73 -0.09
CA HIS A 261 -24.99 6.72 0.66
C HIS A 261 -24.98 8.10 0.01
N THR A 262 -23.84 8.51 -0.58
CA THR A 262 -23.76 9.79 -1.30
C THR A 262 -24.65 9.79 -2.54
N VAL A 263 -24.66 8.72 -3.32
CA VAL A 263 -25.53 8.58 -4.49
C VAL A 263 -27.01 8.55 -4.07
N GLN A 264 -27.37 7.83 -3.01
CA GLN A 264 -28.73 7.81 -2.47
C GLN A 264 -29.18 9.22 -2.03
N ALA A 265 -28.30 9.98 -1.37
CA ALA A 265 -28.60 11.33 -0.96
C ALA A 265 -28.86 12.28 -2.17
N MET A 266 -28.02 12.19 -3.20
CA MET A 266 -28.19 12.97 -4.43
C MET A 266 -29.48 12.60 -5.16
N ASN A 267 -29.79 11.31 -5.28
CA ASN A 267 -31.04 10.83 -5.90
C ASN A 267 -32.29 11.33 -5.14
N ALA A 268 -32.25 11.32 -3.80
CA ALA A 268 -33.31 11.83 -2.97
C ALA A 268 -33.57 13.36 -3.17
N LEU A 269 -32.52 14.08 -3.55
CA LEU A 269 -32.59 15.53 -3.85
C LEU A 269 -32.99 15.84 -5.29
N GLY A 270 -33.18 14.83 -6.16
CA GLY A 270 -33.59 14.97 -7.56
C GLY A 270 -32.46 14.87 -8.58
N ASP A 271 -31.29 14.37 -8.18
CA ASP A 271 -30.14 14.05 -9.05
C ASP A 271 -29.63 15.26 -9.90
N TRP A 272 -29.56 16.43 -9.27
CA TRP A 272 -29.10 17.64 -9.92
C TRP A 272 -27.58 17.60 -10.16
N PRO A 273 -27.09 18.00 -11.37
CA PRO A 273 -25.66 18.04 -11.66
C PRO A 273 -24.83 18.90 -10.70
N GLU A 274 -25.42 19.91 -10.11
CA GLU A 274 -24.80 20.83 -9.15
C GLU A 274 -24.45 20.16 -7.83
N LEU A 275 -25.07 19.01 -7.48
CA LEU A 275 -24.77 18.22 -6.30
C LEU A 275 -23.46 17.40 -6.44
N LEU A 276 -23.10 17.01 -7.68
CA LEU A 276 -21.97 16.12 -7.92
C LEU A 276 -20.66 16.66 -7.31
N ALA A 277 -20.30 17.89 -7.64
CA ALA A 277 -19.03 18.45 -7.16
C ALA A 277 -18.97 18.56 -5.62
N PRO A 278 -19.92 19.20 -4.90
CA PRO A 278 -19.88 19.32 -3.45
C PRO A 278 -19.86 17.95 -2.74
N PHE A 279 -20.67 17.00 -3.17
CA PHE A 279 -20.80 15.70 -2.52
C PHE A 279 -19.57 14.83 -2.73
N TYR A 280 -19.01 14.74 -3.94
CA TYR A 280 -17.77 13.98 -4.18
C TYR A 280 -16.54 14.65 -3.60
N PHE A 281 -16.46 16.00 -3.56
CA PHE A 281 -15.40 16.68 -2.81
C PHE A 281 -15.49 16.43 -1.30
N PHE A 282 -16.69 16.32 -0.76
CA PHE A 282 -16.86 15.94 0.63
C PHE A 282 -16.35 14.54 0.90
N LEU A 283 -16.65 13.56 0.04
CA LEU A 283 -16.08 12.20 0.13
C LEU A 283 -14.55 12.21 0.10
N LEU A 284 -13.97 12.93 -0.84
CA LEU A 284 -12.53 13.11 -0.94
C LEU A 284 -11.96 13.68 0.36
N PHE A 285 -12.63 14.69 0.92
CA PHE A 285 -12.20 15.38 2.13
C PHE A 285 -12.25 14.49 3.37
N ILE A 286 -13.33 13.74 3.61
CA ILE A 286 -13.41 12.84 4.76
C ILE A 286 -12.38 11.71 4.69
N HIS A 287 -12.14 11.13 3.50
CA HIS A 287 -11.11 10.13 3.31
C HIS A 287 -9.71 10.73 3.50
N PHE A 288 -9.46 11.95 3.01
CA PHE A 288 -8.23 12.66 3.24
C PHE A 288 -7.96 12.94 4.72
N ILE A 289 -8.96 13.48 5.44
CA ILE A 289 -8.84 13.74 6.90
C ILE A 289 -8.52 12.48 7.66
N PHE A 290 -9.12 11.35 7.30
CA PHE A 290 -8.89 10.06 7.95
C PHE A 290 -7.52 9.49 7.60
N THR A 291 -7.19 9.42 6.31
CA THR A 291 -6.01 8.70 5.83
C THR A 291 -4.71 9.49 6.03
N TYR A 292 -4.74 10.82 5.88
CA TYR A 292 -3.55 11.67 5.96
C TYR A 292 -2.79 11.58 7.30
N PRO A 293 -3.45 11.67 8.48
CA PRO A 293 -2.75 11.50 9.77
C PRO A 293 -2.07 10.15 9.89
N ILE A 294 -2.74 9.08 9.42
CA ILE A 294 -2.24 7.70 9.46
C ILE A 294 -0.99 7.57 8.57
N ALA A 295 -1.05 8.10 7.35
CA ALA A 295 0.09 8.12 6.43
C ALA A 295 1.28 8.92 6.99
N ARG A 296 1.03 10.07 7.60
CA ARG A 296 2.08 10.87 8.28
C ARG A 296 2.71 10.14 9.45
N PHE A 297 1.92 9.40 10.21
CA PHE A 297 2.41 8.56 11.29
C PHE A 297 3.33 7.44 10.75
N SER A 298 2.95 6.79 9.65
CA SER A 298 3.79 5.79 8.96
C SER A 298 5.18 6.34 8.61
N ILE A 299 5.23 7.51 7.96
CA ILE A 299 6.49 8.17 7.58
C ILE A 299 7.34 8.50 8.82
N SER A 300 6.71 8.92 9.91
CA SER A 300 7.41 9.21 11.18
C SER A 300 8.04 7.96 11.78
N LEU A 301 7.33 6.83 11.74
CA LEU A 301 7.84 5.53 12.20
C LEU A 301 8.98 5.02 11.31
N GLU A 302 8.86 5.18 9.99
CA GLU A 302 9.91 4.80 9.05
C GLU A 302 11.21 5.53 9.38
N LYS A 303 11.16 6.85 9.58
CA LYS A 303 12.32 7.64 9.99
C LYS A 303 12.90 7.19 11.34
N LYS A 304 12.05 6.79 12.31
CA LYS A 304 12.46 6.33 13.63
C LYS A 304 13.13 4.95 13.59
N PHE A 305 12.64 4.07 12.71
CA PHE A 305 13.11 2.69 12.59
C PHE A 305 14.14 2.50 11.47
N ALA A 306 14.42 3.53 10.66
CA ALA A 306 15.50 3.50 9.69
C ALA A 306 16.83 3.17 10.39
N VAL A 307 17.44 2.07 10.00
CA VAL A 307 18.78 1.71 10.47
C VAL A 307 19.75 2.68 9.80
N LYS A 308 20.41 3.52 10.59
CA LYS A 308 21.57 4.28 10.10
C LYS A 308 22.70 3.27 9.84
N ILE A 309 22.94 2.98 8.57
CA ILE A 309 24.10 2.22 8.10
C ILE A 309 25.32 3.14 8.05
#